data_de573e3c70bd82b0ac1da157b83e9adc
#
_entry.id   de573e3c70bd82b0ac1da157b83e9adc
#
_cell.length_a   1.000
_cell.length_b   1.000
_cell.length_c   1.000
_cell.angle_alpha   90.00
_cell.angle_beta   90.00
_cell.angle_gamma   90.00
#
_symmetry.space_group_name_H-M   'P 1'
#
loop_
_entity.id
_entity.type
_entity.pdbx_description
1 polymer ?
#
loop_
_entity_poly.entity_id
_entity_poly.type
_entity_poly.pdbx_seq_one_letter_code
_entity_poly.pdbx_strand_id
1 'polypeptide(L)'
;MSQSEDDFTPEEVAMNLGLTPHPEGGYARQMVGQDGETGRVSCYRLLVAGDDEPQWCPMEAEELWTAYMGSALVLEIATGGPVHREVSEVGQGQWLSAPAGAWVRVVPQGPWTLAGRIGKPDPLVH
;
A
#
# COMPACT_ATOMS: atom_id res chain seq x y z
N MET A 1 -12.53 24.28 14.25
CA MET A 1 -11.15 23.93 13.83
C MET A 1 -11.18 22.62 13.07
N SER A 2 -10.56 22.60 11.93
CA SER A 2 -10.40 21.37 11.18
C SER A 2 -9.27 20.56 11.78
N GLN A 3 -9.46 19.24 11.92
CA GLN A 3 -8.42 18.33 12.31
C GLN A 3 -7.49 18.08 11.12
N SER A 4 -6.18 18.13 11.35
CA SER A 4 -5.23 17.73 10.32
C SER A 4 -5.09 16.20 10.32
N GLU A 5 -4.55 15.66 9.23
CA GLU A 5 -4.31 14.21 9.13
C GLU A 5 -3.35 13.72 10.21
N ASP A 6 -2.42 14.58 10.64
CA ASP A 6 -1.44 14.24 11.68
C ASP A 6 -2.08 14.03 13.06
N ASP A 7 -3.30 14.51 13.26
CA ASP A 7 -4.01 14.34 14.54
C ASP A 7 -4.63 12.95 14.69
N PHE A 8 -4.68 12.17 13.62
CA PHE A 8 -5.22 10.81 13.67
C PHE A 8 -4.11 9.80 13.95
N THR A 9 -4.43 8.82 14.80
CA THR A 9 -3.55 7.67 14.96
C THR A 9 -3.89 6.61 13.92
N PRO A 10 -2.93 5.72 13.57
CA PRO A 10 -3.24 4.61 12.67
C PRO A 10 -4.41 3.76 13.15
N GLU A 11 -4.53 3.54 14.45
CA GLU A 11 -5.61 2.77 15.04
C GLU A 11 -6.97 3.42 14.81
N GLU A 12 -7.03 4.76 14.91
CA GLU A 12 -8.26 5.50 14.63
C GLU A 12 -8.66 5.40 13.17
N VAL A 13 -7.69 5.51 12.27
CA VAL A 13 -7.94 5.36 10.84
C VAL A 13 -8.45 3.96 10.53
N ALA A 14 -7.81 2.95 11.10
CA ALA A 14 -8.22 1.56 10.91
C ALA A 14 -9.65 1.33 11.39
N MET A 15 -9.98 1.85 12.58
CA MET A 15 -11.31 1.69 13.16
C MET A 15 -12.36 2.37 12.28
N ASN A 16 -12.11 3.59 11.85
CA ASN A 16 -13.08 4.36 11.07
C ASN A 16 -13.35 3.75 9.69
N LEU A 17 -12.37 3.10 9.10
CA LEU A 17 -12.50 2.50 7.78
C LEU A 17 -12.76 0.99 7.82
N GLY A 18 -12.88 0.41 9.01
CA GLY A 18 -13.12 -1.02 9.15
C GLY A 18 -11.97 -1.88 8.69
N LEU A 19 -10.73 -1.41 8.87
CA LEU A 19 -9.55 -2.17 8.51
C LEU A 19 -9.21 -3.17 9.62
N THR A 20 -8.66 -4.31 9.23
CA THR A 20 -8.22 -5.34 10.17
C THR A 20 -6.71 -5.51 10.09
N PRO A 21 -6.08 -5.99 11.18
CA PRO A 21 -4.63 -6.20 11.16
C PRO A 21 -4.19 -7.11 10.00
N HIS A 22 -3.10 -6.73 9.35
CA HIS A 22 -2.51 -7.51 8.28
C HIS A 22 -1.36 -8.35 8.84
N PRO A 23 -1.21 -9.62 8.43
CA PRO A 23 -0.13 -10.47 8.95
C PRO A 23 1.28 -9.94 8.70
N GLU A 24 1.46 -9.12 7.67
CA GLU A 24 2.76 -8.52 7.33
C GLU A 24 2.94 -7.12 7.93
N GLY A 25 2.08 -6.71 8.85
CA GLY A 25 2.15 -5.42 9.52
C GLY A 25 1.12 -4.43 9.02
N GLY A 26 0.73 -3.50 9.90
CA GLY A 26 -0.31 -2.52 9.62
C GLY A 26 -1.69 -3.14 9.54
N TYR A 27 -2.54 -2.54 8.71
CA TYR A 27 -3.95 -2.92 8.59
C TYR A 27 -4.34 -2.97 7.12
N ALA A 28 -5.41 -3.69 6.82
CA ALA A 28 -5.88 -3.80 5.44
C ALA A 28 -7.36 -4.10 5.36
N ARG A 29 -7.94 -3.78 4.20
CA ARG A 29 -9.30 -4.16 3.85
C ARG A 29 -9.42 -4.24 2.33
N GLN A 30 -9.94 -5.36 1.84
CA GLN A 30 -10.27 -5.48 0.44
C GLN A 30 -11.64 -4.85 0.21
N MET A 31 -11.72 -3.99 -0.80
CA MET A 31 -12.99 -3.33 -1.13
C MET A 31 -13.89 -4.29 -1.87
N VAL A 32 -15.19 -4.10 -1.69
CA VAL A 32 -16.20 -4.89 -2.40
C VAL A 32 -16.21 -4.43 -3.86
N GLY A 33 -16.29 -5.37 -4.77
CA GLY A 33 -16.34 -5.09 -6.19
C GLY A 33 -15.04 -5.44 -6.89
N GLN A 34 -15.04 -6.58 -7.57
CA GLN A 34 -13.98 -6.96 -8.46
C GLN A 34 -14.24 -6.39 -9.83
N ASP A 35 -13.17 -6.04 -10.52
CA ASP A 35 -13.23 -5.88 -11.96
C ASP A 35 -13.35 -7.30 -12.55
N GLY A 36 -14.53 -7.63 -13.02
CA GLY A 36 -14.83 -8.98 -13.51
C GLY A 36 -14.00 -9.39 -14.73
N GLU A 37 -13.46 -8.44 -15.48
CA GLU A 37 -12.66 -8.74 -16.67
C GLU A 37 -11.20 -9.01 -16.32
N THR A 38 -10.65 -8.26 -15.38
CA THR A 38 -9.23 -8.36 -15.03
C THR A 38 -8.97 -9.20 -13.79
N GLY A 39 -10.00 -9.44 -12.96
CA GLY A 39 -9.86 -10.11 -11.68
C GLY A 39 -9.14 -9.25 -10.64
N ARG A 40 -8.95 -7.96 -10.93
CA ARG A 40 -8.29 -7.03 -10.00
C ARG A 40 -9.25 -6.58 -8.92
N VAL A 41 -8.71 -6.33 -7.74
CA VAL A 41 -9.46 -5.78 -6.61
C VAL A 41 -8.74 -4.56 -6.09
N SER A 42 -9.52 -3.68 -5.45
CA SER A 42 -8.98 -2.53 -4.72
C SER A 42 -8.87 -2.89 -3.26
N CYS A 43 -7.76 -2.51 -2.64
CA CYS A 43 -7.53 -2.71 -1.22
C CYS A 43 -7.09 -1.42 -0.57
N TYR A 44 -7.49 -1.22 0.69
CA TYR A 44 -6.81 -0.27 1.56
C TYR A 44 -5.65 -0.98 2.25
N ARG A 45 -4.51 -0.33 2.30
CA ARG A 45 -3.35 -0.78 3.08
C ARG A 45 -2.91 0.37 3.96
N LEU A 46 -3.03 0.20 5.27
CA LEU A 46 -2.53 1.18 6.23
C LEU A 46 -1.15 0.72 6.69
N LEU A 47 -0.14 1.43 6.26
CA LEU A 47 1.25 1.11 6.55
C LEU A 47 1.72 1.96 7.73
N VAL A 48 2.32 1.34 8.71
CA VAL A 48 2.74 2.00 9.96
C VAL A 48 4.24 1.80 10.11
N ALA A 49 4.96 2.92 10.24
CA ALA A 49 6.41 2.87 10.45
C ALA A 49 6.70 2.22 11.82
N GLY A 50 7.70 1.37 11.86
CA GLY A 50 8.08 0.70 13.10
C GLY A 50 7.32 -0.59 13.38
N ASP A 51 6.33 -0.93 12.58
CA ASP A 51 5.74 -2.27 12.59
C ASP A 51 6.74 -3.25 11.95
N ASP A 52 6.30 -4.27 11.27
CA ASP A 52 7.21 -5.20 10.63
C ASP A 52 8.02 -4.52 9.52
N GLU A 53 9.26 -4.96 9.33
CA GLU A 53 10.06 -4.47 8.21
C GLU A 53 9.39 -4.77 6.89
N PRO A 54 9.29 -3.77 6.00
CA PRO A 54 8.74 -4.01 4.66
C PRO A 54 9.54 -5.07 3.92
N GLN A 55 8.84 -6.00 3.32
CA GLN A 55 9.45 -7.11 2.61
C GLN A 55 9.46 -6.86 1.11
N TRP A 56 10.49 -7.36 0.45
CA TRP A 56 10.52 -7.40 -1.01
C TRP A 56 9.58 -8.49 -1.50
N CYS A 57 8.66 -8.12 -2.39
CA CYS A 57 7.67 -9.05 -2.94
C CYS A 57 7.80 -9.14 -4.45
N PRO A 58 7.84 -10.36 -5.00
CA PRO A 58 7.84 -10.51 -6.46
C PRO A 58 6.45 -10.21 -7.01
N MET A 59 6.41 -9.46 -8.12
CA MET A 59 5.15 -9.10 -8.77
C MET A 59 4.83 -10.09 -9.88
N GLU A 60 3.82 -10.90 -9.68
CA GLU A 60 3.31 -11.79 -10.74
C GLU A 60 2.51 -11.01 -11.78
N ALA A 61 1.86 -9.94 -11.35
CA ALA A 61 1.09 -9.07 -12.21
C ALA A 61 1.30 -7.62 -11.77
N GLU A 62 1.01 -6.69 -12.65
CA GLU A 62 1.09 -5.26 -12.35
C GLU A 62 0.19 -4.90 -11.18
N GLU A 63 0.69 -4.04 -10.29
CA GLU A 63 -0.08 -3.42 -9.22
C GLU A 63 0.01 -1.91 -9.33
N LEU A 64 -1.10 -1.24 -8.98
CA LEU A 64 -1.14 0.22 -8.90
C LEU A 64 -1.21 0.63 -7.45
N TRP A 65 -0.44 1.63 -7.07
CA TRP A 65 -0.37 2.12 -5.69
C TRP A 65 -0.56 3.62 -5.65
N THR A 66 -1.25 4.10 -4.61
CA THR A 66 -1.42 5.51 -4.31
C THR A 66 -1.42 5.75 -2.82
N ALA A 67 -1.24 7.00 -2.41
CA ALA A 67 -1.42 7.43 -1.03
C ALA A 67 -2.73 8.22 -0.92
N TYR A 68 -3.57 7.86 0.05
CA TYR A 68 -4.82 8.59 0.31
C TYR A 68 -4.67 9.58 1.47
N MET A 69 -4.02 9.17 2.56
CA MET A 69 -3.89 9.97 3.78
C MET A 69 -2.55 9.70 4.44
N GLY A 70 -2.15 10.61 5.29
CA GLY A 70 -0.91 10.49 6.05
C GLY A 70 0.29 10.91 5.23
N SER A 71 1.41 10.25 5.43
CA SER A 71 2.62 10.57 4.70
C SER A 71 2.56 10.03 3.27
N ALA A 72 3.50 10.49 2.44
CA ALA A 72 3.67 9.93 1.11
C ALA A 72 4.09 8.46 1.21
N LEU A 73 3.85 7.73 0.15
CA LEU A 73 4.24 6.35 0.01
C LEU A 73 5.55 6.27 -0.78
N VAL A 74 6.42 5.39 -0.40
CA VAL A 74 7.66 5.14 -1.15
C VAL A 74 7.60 3.74 -1.74
N LEU A 75 7.73 3.64 -3.06
CA LEU A 75 7.88 2.37 -3.76
C LEU A 75 9.33 2.19 -4.17
N GLU A 76 9.92 1.10 -3.74
CA GLU A 76 11.22 0.65 -4.23
C GLU A 76 10.96 -0.49 -5.21
N ILE A 77 11.43 -0.32 -6.43
CA ILE A 77 11.17 -1.27 -7.52
C ILE A 77 12.51 -1.75 -8.06
N ALA A 78 12.73 -3.06 -8.03
CA ALA A 78 13.94 -3.68 -8.55
C ALA A 78 13.58 -4.53 -9.76
N THR A 79 14.16 -4.18 -10.91
CA THR A 79 14.02 -4.94 -12.14
C THR A 79 15.40 -5.45 -12.56
N GLY A 80 15.52 -6.74 -12.85
CA GLY A 80 16.79 -7.31 -13.28
C GLY A 80 17.83 -7.47 -12.18
N GLY A 81 17.40 -7.49 -10.91
CA GLY A 81 18.28 -7.72 -9.76
C GLY A 81 18.46 -6.50 -8.88
N PRO A 82 19.09 -6.66 -7.71
CA PRO A 82 19.17 -5.60 -6.70
C PRO A 82 20.02 -4.39 -7.12
N VAL A 83 20.75 -4.48 -8.21
CA VAL A 83 21.61 -3.38 -8.69
C VAL A 83 20.80 -2.33 -9.44
N HIS A 84 19.60 -2.68 -9.93
CA HIS A 84 18.75 -1.78 -10.70
C HIS A 84 17.48 -1.46 -9.92
N ARG A 85 17.66 -0.68 -8.84
CA ARG A 85 16.57 -0.30 -7.97
C ARG A 85 16.15 1.15 -8.25
N GLU A 86 14.86 1.34 -8.50
CA GLU A 86 14.26 2.67 -8.54
C GLU A 86 13.52 2.92 -7.23
N VAL A 87 13.65 4.14 -6.73
CA VAL A 87 12.91 4.61 -5.56
C VAL A 87 12.00 5.74 -6.01
N SER A 88 10.71 5.57 -5.84
CA SER A 88 9.73 6.56 -6.27
C SER A 88 8.83 6.94 -5.12
N GLU A 89 8.58 8.24 -4.97
CA GLU A 89 7.66 8.76 -3.97
C GLU A 89 6.29 8.98 -4.62
N VAL A 90 5.24 8.53 -3.95
CA VAL A 90 3.87 8.66 -4.44
C VAL A 90 3.11 9.52 -3.44
N GLY A 91 2.78 10.73 -3.85
CA GLY A 91 1.97 11.64 -3.04
C GLY A 91 0.48 11.37 -3.18
N GLN A 92 -0.30 12.11 -2.40
CA GLN A 92 -1.74 11.99 -2.43
C GLN A 92 -2.29 12.33 -3.81
N GLY A 93 -3.19 11.49 -4.30
CA GLY A 93 -3.82 11.68 -5.61
C GLY A 93 -2.98 11.22 -6.80
N GLN A 94 -1.79 10.70 -6.57
CA GLN A 94 -0.94 10.16 -7.61
C GLN A 94 -0.99 8.63 -7.59
N TRP A 95 -0.86 8.01 -8.77
CA TRP A 95 -0.79 6.56 -8.89
C TRP A 95 0.51 6.17 -9.56
N LEU A 96 1.13 5.12 -9.03
CA LEU A 96 2.36 4.56 -9.59
C LEU A 96 2.17 3.07 -9.86
N SER A 97 2.66 2.62 -10.99
CA SER A 97 2.58 1.22 -11.38
C SER A 97 3.83 0.46 -10.93
N ALA A 98 3.62 -0.68 -10.26
CA ALA A 98 4.65 -1.65 -10.00
C ALA A 98 4.51 -2.74 -11.07
N PRO A 99 5.47 -2.87 -11.99
CA PRO A 99 5.31 -3.74 -13.16
C PRO A 99 5.42 -5.22 -12.83
N ALA A 100 4.76 -6.04 -13.64
CA ALA A 100 4.92 -7.49 -13.54
C ALA A 100 6.39 -7.88 -13.75
N GLY A 101 6.84 -8.86 -13.02
CA GLY A 101 8.23 -9.35 -13.10
C GLY A 101 9.22 -8.60 -12.22
N ALA A 102 8.83 -7.50 -11.62
CA ALA A 102 9.69 -6.75 -10.71
C ALA A 102 9.58 -7.27 -9.28
N TRP A 103 10.55 -6.89 -8.45
CA TRP A 103 10.45 -7.01 -6.99
C TRP A 103 10.11 -5.64 -6.45
N VAL A 104 9.17 -5.58 -5.51
CA VAL A 104 8.66 -4.33 -4.98
C VAL A 104 8.66 -4.34 -3.46
N ARG A 105 9.05 -3.21 -2.88
CA ARG A 105 8.93 -2.96 -1.45
C ARG A 105 8.20 -1.64 -1.27
N VAL A 106 7.21 -1.63 -0.37
CA VAL A 106 6.34 -0.48 -0.16
C VAL A 106 6.53 0.00 1.28
N VAL A 107 6.86 1.28 1.42
CA VAL A 107 7.25 1.85 2.71
C VAL A 107 6.52 3.17 2.94
N PRO A 108 5.99 3.45 4.15
CA PRO A 108 5.50 4.79 4.46
C PRO A 108 6.70 5.73 4.62
N GLN A 109 6.60 6.92 4.07
CA GLN A 109 7.68 7.91 4.19
C GLN A 109 7.78 8.47 5.61
N GLY A 110 6.65 8.63 6.29
CA GLY A 110 6.57 9.14 7.65
C GLY A 110 5.94 8.12 8.59
N PRO A 111 5.27 8.59 9.66
CA PRO A 111 4.76 7.68 10.70
C PRO A 111 3.75 6.65 10.20
N TRP A 112 2.90 7.03 9.26
CA TRP A 112 1.92 6.11 8.67
C TRP A 112 1.42 6.65 7.33
N THR A 113 0.96 5.75 6.49
CA THR A 113 0.35 6.07 5.19
C THR A 113 -0.86 5.17 4.98
N LEU A 114 -2.01 5.78 4.69
CA LEU A 114 -3.14 5.02 4.19
C LEU A 114 -3.00 4.95 2.67
N ALA A 115 -2.66 3.77 2.20
CA ALA A 115 -2.40 3.54 0.78
C ALA A 115 -3.58 2.83 0.11
N GLY A 116 -3.71 3.04 -1.18
CA GLY A 116 -4.60 2.29 -2.05
C GLY A 116 -3.77 1.36 -2.93
N ARG A 117 -4.25 0.15 -3.12
CA ARG A 117 -3.62 -0.83 -3.98
C ARG A 117 -4.68 -1.43 -4.90
N ILE A 118 -4.37 -1.50 -6.18
CA ILE A 118 -5.20 -2.20 -7.17
C ILE A 118 -4.34 -3.31 -7.76
N GLY A 119 -4.79 -4.55 -7.63
CA GLY A 119 -4.04 -5.69 -8.12
C GLY A 119 -4.78 -6.99 -7.90
N LYS A 120 -4.06 -8.10 -7.92
CA LYS A 120 -4.65 -9.41 -7.61
C LYS A 120 -5.17 -9.44 -6.18
N PRO A 121 -6.22 -10.22 -5.90
CA PRO A 121 -6.68 -10.41 -4.53
C PRO A 121 -5.54 -10.90 -3.64
N ASP A 122 -5.45 -10.32 -2.44
CA ASP A 122 -4.48 -10.76 -1.44
C ASP A 122 -5.18 -11.81 -0.57
N PRO A 123 -4.69 -13.07 -0.54
CA PRO A 123 -5.34 -14.10 0.26
C PRO A 123 -5.28 -13.86 1.76
N LEU A 124 -4.41 -12.95 2.20
CA LEU A 124 -4.27 -12.59 3.61
C LEU A 124 -5.24 -11.49 4.04
N VAL A 125 -5.99 -10.91 3.11
CA VAL A 125 -6.94 -9.83 3.37
C VAL A 125 -8.36 -10.30 3.09
N HIS A 126 -9.25 -10.05 4.03
CA HIS A 126 -10.66 -10.42 3.94
C HIS A 126 -11.58 -9.23 3.72
#